data_aad70d046f5deab4d45830f942948948
#
_entry.id   aad70d046f5deab4d45830f942948948
#
_cell.length_a   1.000
_cell.length_b   1.000
_cell.length_c   1.000
_cell.angle_alpha   90.00
_cell.angle_beta   90.00
_cell.angle_gamma   90.00
#
_symmetry.space_group_name_H-M   'P 1'
#
loop_
_entity.id
_entity.type
_entity.pdbx_description
1 polymer ?
#
loop_
_entity_poly.entity_id
_entity_poly.type
_entity_poly.pdbx_seq_one_letter_code
_entity_poly.pdbx_strand_id
1 'polypeptide(L)'
;VLPTIKSRTQIISFPQNLPYLERILEEEGLLKTQASLIARLVSSQEEAKRLATNKSFIDLLDQAKKFTELLLTDSNRAYLQVGVLVPLAVEKAEQGRLFDVLSLLLAERFTEMIAREKMDAVLKAKKMWQANVSLQNCLEYLTM
;
A
#
# COMPACT_ATOMS: atom_id res chain seq x y z
N VAL A 1 -5.28 23.60 -25.26
CA VAL A 1 -6.30 22.56 -25.49
C VAL A 1 -5.63 21.19 -25.71
N LEU A 2 -4.67 21.12 -26.62
CA LEU A 2 -4.00 19.86 -26.91
C LEU A 2 -3.30 19.22 -25.71
N PRO A 3 -2.56 19.97 -24.86
CA PRO A 3 -1.96 19.38 -23.66
C PRO A 3 -3.00 18.80 -22.72
N THR A 4 -4.14 19.46 -22.58
CA THR A 4 -5.22 18.98 -21.71
C THR A 4 -5.80 17.68 -22.24
N ILE A 5 -6.00 17.57 -23.53
CA ILE A 5 -6.52 16.36 -24.18
C ILE A 5 -5.53 15.20 -24.01
N LYS A 6 -4.22 15.47 -24.21
CA LYS A 6 -3.19 14.46 -24.00
C LYS A 6 -3.19 13.94 -22.57
N SER A 7 -3.30 14.83 -21.59
CA SER A 7 -3.33 14.43 -20.19
C SER A 7 -4.51 13.51 -19.90
N ARG A 8 -5.68 13.84 -20.42
CA ARG A 8 -6.88 13.00 -20.23
C ARG A 8 -6.73 11.65 -20.89
N THR A 9 -6.14 11.60 -22.08
CA THR A 9 -5.89 10.36 -22.80
C THR A 9 -4.95 9.47 -22.01
N GLN A 10 -3.87 10.04 -21.47
CA GLN A 10 -2.91 9.30 -20.66
C GLN A 10 -3.57 8.72 -19.41
N ILE A 11 -4.40 9.49 -18.74
CA ILE A 11 -5.10 9.03 -17.53
C ILE A 11 -6.05 7.87 -17.87
N ILE A 12 -6.79 7.99 -18.97
CA ILE A 12 -7.74 6.97 -19.38
C ILE A 12 -7.03 5.67 -19.78
N SER A 13 -5.90 5.78 -20.46
CA SER A 13 -5.18 4.60 -20.96
C SER A 13 -4.42 3.86 -19.85
N PHE A 14 -4.08 4.54 -18.76
CA PHE A 14 -3.25 3.95 -17.70
C PHE A 14 -3.87 2.70 -17.07
N PRO A 15 -5.16 2.67 -16.68
CA PRO A 15 -5.75 1.46 -16.11
C PRO A 15 -5.71 0.25 -17.05
N GLN A 16 -5.71 0.48 -18.35
CA GLN A 16 -5.63 -0.59 -19.35
C GLN A 16 -4.26 -1.24 -19.39
N ASN A 17 -3.24 -0.56 -18.83
CA ASN A 17 -1.87 -1.04 -18.83
C ASN A 17 -1.49 -1.79 -17.56
N LEU A 18 -2.41 -1.99 -16.61
CA LEU A 18 -2.11 -2.69 -15.37
C LEU A 18 -1.50 -4.08 -15.58
N PRO A 19 -2.09 -4.96 -16.43
CA PRO A 19 -1.47 -6.26 -16.67
C PRO A 19 -0.09 -6.17 -17.29
N TYR A 20 0.15 -5.17 -18.11
CA TYR A 20 1.44 -4.93 -18.72
C TYR A 20 2.48 -4.51 -17.69
N LEU A 21 2.10 -3.60 -16.78
CA LEU A 21 2.97 -3.18 -15.67
C LEU A 21 3.30 -4.35 -14.75
N GLU A 22 2.32 -5.18 -14.43
CA GLU A 22 2.54 -6.35 -13.60
C GLU A 22 3.57 -7.28 -14.23
N ARG A 23 3.47 -7.50 -15.54
CA ARG A 23 4.39 -8.36 -16.28
C ARG A 23 5.81 -7.79 -16.24
N ILE A 24 5.96 -6.49 -16.47
CA ILE A 24 7.27 -5.84 -16.44
C ILE A 24 7.90 -5.98 -15.05
N LEU A 25 7.10 -5.78 -14.00
CA LEU A 25 7.60 -5.88 -12.63
C LEU A 25 7.99 -7.32 -12.28
N GLU A 26 7.26 -8.32 -12.77
CA GLU A 26 7.64 -9.71 -12.59
C GLU A 26 8.96 -10.03 -13.28
N GLU A 27 9.20 -9.45 -14.46
CA GLU A 27 10.46 -9.59 -15.17
C GLU A 27 11.63 -8.96 -14.41
N GLU A 28 11.36 -7.94 -13.60
CA GLU A 28 12.38 -7.34 -12.72
C GLU A 28 12.68 -8.20 -11.48
N GLY A 29 12.02 -9.33 -11.34
CA GLY A 29 12.28 -10.27 -10.27
C GLY A 29 11.31 -10.20 -9.10
N LEU A 30 10.23 -9.46 -9.21
CA LEU A 30 9.23 -9.35 -8.15
C LEU A 30 8.28 -10.54 -8.16
N LEU A 31 7.77 -10.87 -6.98
CA LEU A 31 6.69 -11.83 -6.86
C LEU A 31 5.40 -11.25 -7.45
N LYS A 32 4.52 -12.12 -7.90
CA LYS A 32 3.26 -11.70 -8.51
C LYS A 32 2.45 -10.78 -7.60
N THR A 33 2.40 -11.08 -6.31
CA THR A 33 1.67 -10.25 -5.33
C THR A 33 2.28 -8.88 -5.18
N GLN A 34 3.61 -8.79 -5.14
CA GLN A 34 4.33 -7.52 -5.07
C GLN A 34 4.12 -6.69 -6.33
N ALA A 35 4.21 -7.32 -7.49
CA ALA A 35 3.99 -6.65 -8.77
C ALA A 35 2.59 -6.07 -8.87
N SER A 36 1.58 -6.82 -8.45
CA SER A 36 0.19 -6.37 -8.46
C SER A 36 -0.03 -5.15 -7.56
N LEU A 37 0.55 -5.17 -6.36
CA LEU A 37 0.43 -4.05 -5.43
C LEU A 37 1.09 -2.79 -5.98
N ILE A 38 2.31 -2.91 -6.50
CA ILE A 38 3.03 -1.76 -7.05
C ILE A 38 2.28 -1.19 -8.26
N ALA A 39 1.78 -2.05 -9.14
CA ALA A 39 1.05 -1.59 -10.32
C ALA A 39 -0.17 -0.75 -9.96
N ARG A 40 -0.83 -1.07 -8.84
CA ARG A 40 -2.01 -0.33 -8.38
C ARG A 40 -1.67 0.95 -7.63
N LEU A 41 -0.46 1.03 -7.07
CA LEU A 41 -0.03 2.18 -6.26
C LEU A 41 0.48 3.34 -7.09
N VAL A 42 0.97 3.09 -8.30
CA VAL A 42 1.70 4.08 -9.08
C VAL A 42 0.86 4.57 -10.27
N SER A 43 1.22 5.76 -10.74
CA SER A 43 0.58 6.36 -11.90
C SER A 43 1.43 6.34 -13.15
N SER A 44 2.67 5.83 -13.08
CA SER A 44 3.56 5.75 -14.23
C SER A 44 4.45 4.52 -14.17
N GLN A 45 4.93 4.10 -15.34
CA GLN A 45 5.83 2.97 -15.47
C GLN A 45 7.19 3.26 -14.81
N GLU A 46 7.66 4.49 -14.92
CA GLU A 46 8.93 4.89 -14.32
C GLU A 46 8.90 4.78 -12.81
N GLU A 47 7.80 5.25 -12.20
CA GLU A 47 7.61 5.15 -10.77
C GLU A 47 7.52 3.69 -10.33
N ALA A 48 6.83 2.85 -11.10
CA ALA A 48 6.74 1.43 -10.83
C ALA A 48 8.12 0.76 -10.79
N LYS A 49 8.95 1.05 -11.78
CA LYS A 49 10.31 0.50 -11.84
C LYS A 49 11.17 0.99 -10.68
N ARG A 50 11.04 2.27 -10.32
CA ARG A 50 11.79 2.84 -9.22
C ARG A 50 11.44 2.15 -7.89
N LEU A 51 10.17 1.91 -7.64
CA LEU A 51 9.73 1.20 -6.44
C LEU A 51 10.16 -0.26 -6.47
N ALA A 52 10.16 -0.89 -7.63
CA ALA A 52 10.57 -2.29 -7.78
C ALA A 52 12.04 -2.50 -7.44
N THR A 53 12.88 -1.49 -7.66
CA THR A 53 14.30 -1.57 -7.33
C THR A 53 14.61 -1.12 -5.90
N ASN A 54 13.65 -0.56 -5.20
CA ASN A 54 13.82 -0.10 -3.83
C ASN A 54 13.58 -1.25 -2.86
N LYS A 55 14.65 -1.85 -2.38
CA LYS A 55 14.58 -3.00 -1.48
C LYS A 55 13.83 -2.69 -0.20
N SER A 56 14.02 -1.50 0.36
CA SER A 56 13.32 -1.09 1.58
C SER A 56 11.81 -1.06 1.37
N PHE A 57 11.37 -0.61 0.22
CA PHE A 57 9.95 -0.58 -0.11
C PHE A 57 9.38 -1.99 -0.27
N ILE A 58 10.13 -2.89 -0.89
CA ILE A 58 9.71 -4.29 -1.05
C ILE A 58 9.58 -4.95 0.33
N ASP A 59 10.52 -4.71 1.23
CA ASP A 59 10.44 -5.21 2.59
C ASP A 59 9.21 -4.63 3.30
N LEU A 60 8.90 -3.37 3.09
CA LEU A 60 7.70 -2.73 3.64
C LEU A 60 6.43 -3.42 3.14
N LEU A 61 6.36 -3.76 1.85
CA LEU A 61 5.22 -4.46 1.29
C LEU A 61 5.01 -5.83 1.95
N ASP A 62 6.09 -6.57 2.12
CA ASP A 62 6.03 -7.91 2.73
C ASP A 62 5.56 -7.83 4.18
N GLN A 63 6.09 -6.88 4.95
CA GLN A 63 5.71 -6.70 6.33
C GLN A 63 4.29 -6.14 6.46
N ALA A 64 3.87 -5.27 5.55
CA ALA A 64 2.51 -4.76 5.53
C ALA A 64 1.50 -5.88 5.25
N LYS A 65 1.84 -6.81 4.36
CA LYS A 65 1.01 -7.97 4.08
C LYS A 65 0.84 -8.83 5.35
N LYS A 66 1.94 -9.07 6.05
CA LYS A 66 1.91 -9.81 7.31
C LYS A 66 1.07 -9.10 8.36
N PHE A 67 1.23 -7.78 8.47
CA PHE A 67 0.46 -6.97 9.39
C PHE A 67 -1.05 -7.06 9.10
N THR A 68 -1.44 -6.98 7.82
CA THR A 68 -2.83 -7.10 7.42
C THR A 68 -3.42 -8.45 7.82
N GLU A 69 -2.69 -9.53 7.56
CA GLU A 69 -3.14 -10.86 7.97
C GLU A 69 -3.34 -10.95 9.48
N LEU A 70 -2.42 -10.39 10.25
CA LEU A 70 -2.51 -10.39 11.70
C LEU A 70 -3.67 -9.51 12.21
N LEU A 71 -3.95 -8.39 11.55
CA LEU A 71 -5.10 -7.56 11.88
C LEU A 71 -6.42 -8.34 11.77
N LEU A 72 -6.47 -9.27 10.83
CA LEU A 72 -7.67 -10.05 10.56
C LEU A 72 -7.76 -11.32 11.42
N THR A 73 -6.65 -11.78 11.99
CA THR A 73 -6.60 -13.06 12.69
C THR A 73 -6.13 -12.97 14.15
N ASP A 74 -5.20 -12.07 14.47
CA ASP A 74 -4.60 -12.00 15.80
C ASP A 74 -4.13 -10.59 16.14
N SER A 75 -4.98 -9.82 16.80
CA SER A 75 -4.72 -8.42 17.15
C SER A 75 -3.47 -8.24 18.01
N ASN A 76 -3.18 -9.17 18.90
CA ASN A 76 -2.02 -9.07 19.80
C ASN A 76 -0.72 -9.16 19.01
N ARG A 77 -0.65 -10.06 18.06
CA ARG A 77 0.53 -10.16 17.17
C ARG A 77 0.62 -8.98 16.22
N ALA A 78 -0.52 -8.47 15.75
CA ALA A 78 -0.55 -7.26 14.95
C ALA A 78 0.07 -6.09 15.70
N TYR A 79 -0.24 -5.94 16.98
CA TYR A 79 0.35 -4.90 17.83
C TYR A 79 1.88 -5.01 17.85
N LEU A 80 2.41 -6.23 17.96
CA LEU A 80 3.86 -6.44 17.95
C LEU A 80 4.46 -6.13 16.57
N GLN A 81 3.72 -6.39 15.50
CA GLN A 81 4.18 -6.14 14.13
C GLN A 81 4.32 -4.64 13.84
N VAL A 82 3.61 -3.77 14.57
CA VAL A 82 3.78 -2.32 14.45
C VAL A 82 5.25 -1.93 14.66
N GLY A 83 5.91 -2.54 15.63
CA GLY A 83 7.33 -2.29 15.89
C GLY A 83 8.25 -2.66 14.73
N VAL A 84 7.82 -3.56 13.86
CA VAL A 84 8.58 -3.93 12.65
C VAL A 84 8.31 -2.95 11.52
N LEU A 85 7.06 -2.50 11.36
CA LEU A 85 6.68 -1.59 10.28
C LEU A 85 7.22 -0.18 10.43
N VAL A 86 7.18 0.37 11.64
CA VAL A 86 7.56 1.77 11.88
C VAL A 86 8.97 2.08 11.40
N PRO A 87 10.00 1.26 11.71
CA PRO A 87 11.35 1.54 11.21
C PRO A 87 11.50 1.46 9.70
N LEU A 88 10.61 0.74 9.01
CA LEU A 88 10.66 0.60 7.56
C LEU A 88 10.05 1.79 6.83
N ALA A 89 9.22 2.58 7.49
CA ALA A 89 8.54 3.73 6.91
C ALA A 89 9.00 5.00 7.61
N VAL A 90 10.23 5.43 7.34
CA VAL A 90 10.84 6.58 8.01
C VAL A 90 10.35 7.90 7.42
N GLU A 91 10.30 7.99 6.10
CA GLU A 91 9.90 9.21 5.42
C GLU A 91 8.38 9.32 5.29
N LYS A 92 7.88 10.57 5.26
CA LYS A 92 6.45 10.83 5.14
C LYS A 92 5.84 10.20 3.88
N ALA A 93 6.55 10.23 2.77
CA ALA A 93 6.08 9.62 1.53
C ALA A 93 5.88 8.11 1.69
N GLU A 94 6.82 7.44 2.37
CA GLU A 94 6.72 6.01 2.63
C GLU A 94 5.57 5.68 3.58
N GLN A 95 5.35 6.53 4.58
CA GLN A 95 4.25 6.37 5.52
C GLN A 95 2.90 6.47 4.83
N GLY A 96 2.76 7.45 3.93
CA GLY A 96 1.54 7.60 3.14
C GLY A 96 1.29 6.39 2.24
N ARG A 97 2.34 5.87 1.61
CA ARG A 97 2.24 4.67 0.79
C ARG A 97 1.85 3.44 1.63
N LEU A 98 2.30 3.36 2.87
CA LEU A 98 1.92 2.27 3.75
C LEU A 98 0.41 2.24 3.96
N PHE A 99 -0.23 3.38 4.19
CA PHE A 99 -1.69 3.43 4.31
C PHE A 99 -2.38 2.99 3.03
N ASP A 100 -1.85 3.38 1.86
CA ASP A 100 -2.40 2.96 0.58
C ASP A 100 -2.25 1.45 0.38
N VAL A 101 -1.11 0.87 0.74
CA VAL A 101 -0.87 -0.57 0.68
C VAL A 101 -1.86 -1.32 1.58
N LEU A 102 -2.04 -0.86 2.81
CA LEU A 102 -2.98 -1.49 3.74
C LEU A 102 -4.41 -1.45 3.19
N SER A 103 -4.81 -0.33 2.61
CA SER A 103 -6.12 -0.20 1.99
C SER A 103 -6.33 -1.19 0.85
N LEU A 104 -5.33 -1.34 -0.02
CA LEU A 104 -5.41 -2.29 -1.14
C LEU A 104 -5.48 -3.74 -0.65
N LEU A 105 -4.68 -4.09 0.35
CA LEU A 105 -4.68 -5.44 0.90
C LEU A 105 -6.01 -5.78 1.56
N LEU A 106 -6.60 -4.84 2.29
CA LEU A 106 -7.91 -5.05 2.90
C LEU A 106 -9.02 -5.11 1.85
N ALA A 107 -8.89 -4.33 0.77
CA ALA A 107 -9.86 -4.36 -0.31
C ALA A 107 -9.95 -5.73 -0.98
N GLU A 108 -8.85 -6.47 -1.06
CA GLU A 108 -8.84 -7.82 -1.60
C GLU A 108 -9.69 -8.78 -0.78
N ARG A 109 -9.91 -8.47 0.49
CA ARG A 109 -10.68 -9.30 1.41
C ARG A 109 -11.98 -8.61 1.84
N PHE A 110 -12.54 -7.79 1.00
CA PHE A 110 -13.68 -6.93 1.32
C PHE A 110 -14.95 -7.71 1.63
N THR A 111 -15.04 -8.97 1.24
CA THR A 111 -16.17 -9.83 1.60
C THR A 111 -16.22 -10.20 3.08
N GLU A 112 -15.10 -10.09 3.78
CA GLU A 112 -15.01 -10.37 5.21
C GLU A 112 -15.43 -9.12 5.99
N MET A 113 -16.31 -9.30 6.97
CA MET A 113 -16.79 -8.19 7.80
C MET A 113 -15.64 -7.49 8.54
N ILE A 114 -14.72 -8.29 9.10
CA ILE A 114 -13.59 -7.72 9.84
C ILE A 114 -12.69 -6.89 8.93
N ALA A 115 -12.53 -7.28 7.66
CA ALA A 115 -11.74 -6.49 6.71
C ALA A 115 -12.37 -5.13 6.45
N ARG A 116 -13.70 -5.06 6.38
CA ARG A 116 -14.40 -3.78 6.23
C ARG A 116 -14.26 -2.89 7.45
N GLU A 117 -14.34 -3.48 8.64
CA GLU A 117 -14.11 -2.73 9.89
C GLU A 117 -12.69 -2.19 9.95
N LYS A 118 -11.71 -2.99 9.58
CA LYS A 118 -10.31 -2.57 9.54
C LYS A 118 -10.06 -1.53 8.45
N MET A 119 -10.77 -1.59 7.33
CA MET A 119 -10.68 -0.56 6.29
C MET A 119 -11.13 0.80 6.84
N ASP A 120 -12.25 0.85 7.56
CA ASP A 120 -12.70 2.08 8.21
C ASP A 120 -11.65 2.59 9.20
N ALA A 121 -11.05 1.69 9.96
CA ALA A 121 -10.00 2.04 10.91
C ALA A 121 -8.78 2.61 10.20
N VAL A 122 -8.39 2.05 9.06
CA VAL A 122 -7.28 2.56 8.26
C VAL A 122 -7.57 3.98 7.77
N LEU A 123 -8.77 4.24 7.30
CA LEU A 123 -9.13 5.59 6.85
C LEU A 123 -9.06 6.59 7.99
N LYS A 124 -9.52 6.23 9.18
CA LYS A 124 -9.42 7.07 10.36
C LYS A 124 -7.97 7.27 10.80
N ALA A 125 -7.19 6.21 10.78
CA ALA A 125 -5.77 6.27 11.12
C ALA A 125 -5.01 7.19 10.16
N LYS A 126 -5.33 7.14 8.88
CA LYS A 126 -4.72 8.03 7.89
C LYS A 126 -5.04 9.50 8.19
N LYS A 127 -6.28 9.80 8.58
CA LYS A 127 -6.67 11.15 8.99
C LYS A 127 -5.90 11.61 10.23
N MET A 128 -5.73 10.71 11.21
CA MET A 128 -4.92 11.01 12.40
C MET A 128 -3.48 11.33 12.01
N TRP A 129 -2.92 10.53 11.13
CA TRP A 129 -1.56 10.76 10.63
C TRP A 129 -1.44 12.09 9.90
N GLN A 130 -2.41 12.44 9.08
CA GLN A 130 -2.44 13.73 8.38
C GLN A 130 -2.55 14.91 9.36
N ALA A 131 -3.12 14.67 10.55
CA ALA A 131 -3.20 15.64 11.63
C ALA A 131 -1.98 15.60 12.55
N ASN A 132 -0.87 15.04 12.09
CA ASN A 132 0.42 14.97 12.78
C ASN A 132 0.49 13.99 13.97
N VAL A 133 -0.42 13.02 14.03
CA VAL A 133 -0.29 11.90 14.97
C VAL A 133 0.81 10.97 14.44
N SER A 134 1.65 10.43 15.33
CA SER A 134 2.76 9.58 14.93
C SER A 134 2.28 8.32 14.21
N LEU A 135 3.09 7.83 13.28
CA LEU A 135 2.77 6.59 12.56
C LEU A 135 2.55 5.43 13.53
N GLN A 136 3.39 5.33 14.55
CA GLN A 136 3.25 4.26 15.55
C GLN A 136 1.87 4.27 16.19
N ASN A 137 1.41 5.44 16.65
CA ASN A 137 0.09 5.55 17.29
C ASN A 137 -1.03 5.23 16.31
N CYS A 138 -0.89 5.66 15.06
CA CYS A 138 -1.89 5.37 14.03
C CYS A 138 -2.00 3.86 13.77
N LEU A 139 -0.87 3.18 13.66
CA LEU A 139 -0.86 1.74 13.43
C LEU A 139 -1.35 0.95 14.66
N GLU A 140 -1.00 1.39 15.86
CA GLU A 140 -1.51 0.78 17.08
C GLU A 140 -3.03 0.89 17.19
N TYR A 141 -3.59 2.02 16.73
CA TYR A 141 -5.03 2.19 16.66
C TYR A 141 -5.71 1.09 15.83
N LEU A 142 -5.06 0.65 14.75
CA LEU A 142 -5.60 -0.41 13.90
C LEU A 142 -5.71 -1.76 14.60
N THR A 143 -4.89 -1.99 15.63
CA THR A 143 -4.85 -3.26 16.35
C THR A 143 -5.90 -3.37 17.46
N MET A 144 -6.58 -2.29 17.76
CA MET A 144 -7.61 -2.27 18.82
C MET A 144 -8.93 -2.93 18.42
#